data_ae5c38d204a124cbf28c3f38dbd58d36
#
_entry.id   ae5c38d204a124cbf28c3f38dbd58d36
#
_cell.length_a   1.000
_cell.length_b   1.000
_cell.length_c   1.000
_cell.angle_alpha   90.00
_cell.angle_beta   90.00
_cell.angle_gamma   90.00
#
_symmetry.space_group_name_H-M   'P 1'
#
loop_
_entity.id
_entity.type
_entity.pdbx_description
1 polymer ?
#
loop_
_entity_poly.entity_id
_entity_poly.type
_entity_poly.pdbx_seq_one_letter_code
_entity_poly.pdbx_strand_id
1 'polypeptide(L)'
;DISQSEAMGTNVMYAATLRAVGEMAQVLGKKREADKLFAKSDALAANIDKTFWMPDKGYYGMYTYGRGSRILNPRAESLGEALAILYDIAPKEHQKSISENSPQTPFGAPVFYPQISDMPNYHNNALWPWVASYWTLAQAKAGNERGVLEGIGSVYRPAALFCTNKENLNLDNGDIFTELNSSNMLWCLAGNIALTTRVLFGIHFEKDGLVIEPFVPEVLAGKRTLEGFPYRGAKLDITVEGYGNSVKELIVNGKSLYPEKGKLIPAKMLKNGGDIIVRLDNQPIPEMKVNSVPNVKAPLTPVTWLANNPALDGEGVPVNNQLEWNPIEYIAKYIVLKDGEPVAETRETSYAAVTPGEWQVIGVSGSGVQSFASEPRSNRPTVIVEFPGETVRMKSAEVSYLPEAAIAGFTGAGFVETDRSSAPAEVTVDIPEEGVYSFSLRYANGNGPVNTENKAAVRTLTLDGNKAGTIVMPHRGRGNWND
;
A
#
# COMPACT_ATOMS: atom_id res chain seq x y z
N ASP A 1 6.88 -10.89 5.84
CA ASP A 1 8.16 -10.49 5.27
C ASP A 1 7.95 -9.44 4.20
N ILE A 2 8.57 -8.28 4.35
CA ILE A 2 8.37 -7.12 3.46
C ILE A 2 8.82 -7.40 2.02
N SER A 3 9.81 -8.26 1.83
CA SER A 3 10.32 -8.65 0.51
C SER A 3 9.42 -9.64 -0.24
N GLN A 4 8.43 -10.20 0.43
CA GLN A 4 7.46 -11.13 -0.14
C GLN A 4 6.06 -10.52 -0.27
N SER A 5 5.88 -9.25 0.08
CA SER A 5 4.60 -8.55 -0.03
C SER A 5 4.58 -7.61 -1.24
N GLU A 6 3.40 -7.41 -1.78
CA GLU A 6 3.13 -6.45 -2.85
C GLU A 6 2.13 -5.42 -2.32
N ALA A 7 2.62 -4.24 -1.96
CA ALA A 7 1.81 -3.21 -1.34
C ALA A 7 0.98 -2.43 -2.36
N MET A 8 -0.30 -2.24 -2.08
CA MET A 8 -1.23 -1.49 -2.93
C MET A 8 -0.76 -0.04 -3.11
N GLY A 9 -0.50 0.70 -2.04
CA GLY A 9 -0.07 2.10 -2.11
C GLY A 9 1.25 2.32 -2.86
N THR A 10 2.23 1.39 -2.74
CA THR A 10 3.49 1.46 -3.51
C THR A 10 3.23 1.31 -5.02
N ASN A 11 2.36 0.38 -5.41
CA ASN A 11 1.99 0.19 -6.81
C ASN A 11 1.21 1.38 -7.37
N VAL A 12 0.33 2.00 -6.57
CA VAL A 12 -0.37 3.25 -6.93
C VAL A 12 0.64 4.37 -7.21
N MET A 13 1.61 4.57 -6.34
CA MET A 13 2.66 5.58 -6.55
C MET A 13 3.51 5.27 -7.79
N TYR A 14 3.79 4.00 -8.06
CA TYR A 14 4.53 3.62 -9.25
C TYR A 14 3.73 3.91 -10.54
N ALA A 15 2.43 3.60 -10.57
CA ALA A 15 1.56 3.95 -11.70
C ALA A 15 1.50 5.47 -11.92
N ALA A 16 1.31 6.25 -10.84
CA ALA A 16 1.31 7.71 -10.90
C ALA A 16 2.66 8.28 -11.40
N THR A 17 3.78 7.69 -10.94
CA THR A 17 5.12 8.09 -11.39
C THR A 17 5.34 7.82 -12.88
N LEU A 18 4.90 6.66 -13.39
CA LEU A 18 4.97 6.35 -14.82
C LEU A 18 4.21 7.39 -15.65
N ARG A 19 3.03 7.82 -15.19
CA ARG A 19 2.23 8.88 -15.86
C ARG A 19 2.96 10.21 -15.84
N ALA A 20 3.47 10.64 -14.69
CA ALA A 20 4.21 11.89 -14.55
C ALA A 20 5.47 11.94 -15.45
N VAL A 21 6.24 10.84 -15.50
CA VAL A 21 7.41 10.74 -16.38
C VAL A 21 6.99 10.72 -17.86
N GLY A 22 5.85 10.12 -18.17
CA GLY A 22 5.23 10.17 -19.51
C GLY A 22 4.92 11.61 -19.93
N GLU A 23 4.32 12.41 -19.06
CA GLU A 23 4.05 13.84 -19.29
C GLU A 23 5.35 14.64 -19.50
N MET A 24 6.38 14.39 -18.69
CA MET A 24 7.71 15.00 -18.89
C MET A 24 8.31 14.63 -20.25
N ALA A 25 8.18 13.37 -20.68
CA ALA A 25 8.63 12.91 -21.98
C ALA A 25 7.87 13.62 -23.12
N GLN A 26 6.55 13.83 -22.97
CA GLN A 26 5.77 14.63 -23.93
C GLN A 26 6.29 16.07 -24.05
N VAL A 27 6.56 16.74 -22.92
CA VAL A 27 7.11 18.11 -22.91
C VAL A 27 8.46 18.18 -23.62
N LEU A 28 9.26 17.12 -23.53
CA LEU A 28 10.55 16.98 -24.22
C LEU A 28 10.45 16.52 -25.67
N GLY A 29 9.23 16.37 -26.21
CA GLY A 29 9.00 15.90 -27.59
C GLY A 29 9.22 14.40 -27.82
N LYS A 30 9.43 13.61 -26.77
CA LYS A 30 9.70 12.17 -26.82
C LYS A 30 8.40 11.35 -26.83
N LYS A 31 7.57 11.57 -27.83
CA LYS A 31 6.21 11.00 -27.89
C LYS A 31 6.17 9.48 -27.74
N ARG A 32 7.04 8.73 -28.45
CA ARG A 32 7.05 7.25 -28.37
C ARG A 32 7.38 6.73 -26.97
N GLU A 33 8.25 7.42 -26.23
CA GLU A 33 8.58 7.09 -24.85
C GLU A 33 7.40 7.39 -23.92
N ALA A 34 6.74 8.54 -24.11
CA ALA A 34 5.56 8.93 -23.37
C ALA A 34 4.41 7.91 -23.54
N ASP A 35 4.09 7.52 -24.77
CA ASP A 35 3.04 6.55 -25.07
C ASP A 35 3.29 5.19 -24.39
N LYS A 36 4.55 4.73 -24.34
CA LYS A 36 4.94 3.50 -23.62
C LYS A 36 4.74 3.62 -22.12
N LEU A 37 5.07 4.77 -21.54
CA LEU A 37 4.95 5.01 -20.10
C LEU A 37 3.47 5.11 -19.69
N PHE A 38 2.63 5.77 -20.47
CA PHE A 38 1.19 5.81 -20.25
C PHE A 38 0.57 4.42 -20.33
N ALA A 39 0.88 3.65 -21.36
CA ALA A 39 0.39 2.28 -21.49
C ALA A 39 0.79 1.39 -20.31
N LYS A 40 2.02 1.54 -19.79
CA LYS A 40 2.45 0.84 -18.56
C LYS A 40 1.70 1.29 -17.32
N SER A 41 1.46 2.60 -17.20
CA SER A 41 0.68 3.15 -16.07
C SER A 41 -0.75 2.60 -16.08
N ASP A 42 -1.40 2.61 -17.25
CA ASP A 42 -2.78 2.14 -17.38
C ASP A 42 -2.90 0.62 -17.13
N ALA A 43 -1.95 -0.17 -17.63
CA ALA A 43 -1.91 -1.61 -17.37
C ALA A 43 -1.69 -1.90 -15.86
N LEU A 44 -0.82 -1.13 -15.20
CA LEU A 44 -0.60 -1.27 -13.76
C LEU A 44 -1.82 -0.85 -12.96
N ALA A 45 -2.50 0.25 -13.33
CA ALA A 45 -3.74 0.68 -12.69
C ALA A 45 -4.84 -0.40 -12.78
N ALA A 46 -5.01 -1.01 -13.96
CA ALA A 46 -5.95 -2.12 -14.14
C ALA A 46 -5.59 -3.34 -13.27
N ASN A 47 -4.29 -3.66 -13.15
CA ASN A 47 -3.84 -4.76 -12.29
C ASN A 47 -4.03 -4.44 -10.79
N ILE A 48 -3.80 -3.19 -10.36
CA ILE A 48 -4.09 -2.75 -8.98
C ILE A 48 -5.56 -2.97 -8.67
N ASP A 49 -6.44 -2.52 -9.55
CA ASP A 49 -7.87 -2.65 -9.36
C ASP A 49 -8.31 -4.12 -9.28
N LYS A 50 -7.83 -4.95 -10.21
CA LYS A 50 -8.11 -6.39 -10.23
C LYS A 50 -7.61 -7.12 -8.97
N THR A 51 -6.44 -6.74 -8.46
CA THR A 51 -5.75 -7.48 -7.38
C THR A 51 -6.20 -7.07 -5.99
N PHE A 52 -6.46 -5.77 -5.78
CA PHE A 52 -6.65 -5.23 -4.44
C PHE A 52 -8.08 -4.81 -4.13
N TRP A 53 -8.95 -4.65 -5.14
CA TRP A 53 -10.32 -4.22 -4.92
C TRP A 53 -11.14 -5.27 -4.17
N MET A 54 -11.81 -4.84 -3.11
CA MET A 54 -12.73 -5.67 -2.32
C MET A 54 -14.17 -5.15 -2.48
N PRO A 55 -14.97 -5.76 -3.37
CA PRO A 55 -16.32 -5.28 -3.68
C PRO A 55 -17.26 -5.26 -2.47
N ASP A 56 -17.11 -6.20 -1.55
CA ASP A 56 -17.88 -6.33 -0.31
C ASP A 56 -17.55 -5.24 0.72
N LYS A 57 -16.34 -4.69 0.67
CA LYS A 57 -15.87 -3.61 1.55
C LYS A 57 -15.94 -2.24 0.92
N GLY A 58 -15.84 -2.14 -0.40
CA GLY A 58 -15.85 -0.89 -1.16
C GLY A 58 -14.57 -0.06 -1.06
N TYR A 59 -13.44 -0.71 -0.77
CA TYR A 59 -12.09 -0.14 -0.76
C TYR A 59 -11.04 -1.20 -1.10
N TYR A 60 -9.77 -0.81 -1.24
CA TYR A 60 -8.68 -1.73 -1.56
C TYR A 60 -8.11 -2.42 -0.33
N GLY A 61 -7.70 -3.69 -0.48
CA GLY A 61 -6.86 -4.36 0.50
C GLY A 61 -5.43 -3.79 0.51
N MET A 62 -4.78 -3.83 1.66
CA MET A 62 -3.52 -3.14 1.91
C MET A 62 -2.35 -3.69 1.09
N TYR A 63 -2.19 -5.02 1.03
CA TYR A 63 -1.13 -5.70 0.31
C TYR A 63 -1.47 -7.18 0.09
N THR A 64 -0.82 -7.80 -0.90
CA THR A 64 -0.79 -9.26 -1.02
C THR A 64 0.45 -9.83 -0.34
N TYR A 65 0.34 -11.03 0.21
CA TYR A 65 1.42 -11.76 0.88
C TYR A 65 1.31 -13.26 0.59
N GLY A 66 2.28 -14.04 1.04
CA GLY A 66 2.34 -15.48 0.85
C GLY A 66 3.53 -15.90 -0.01
N ARG A 67 4.03 -17.12 0.23
CA ARG A 67 5.19 -17.66 -0.49
C ARG A 67 4.81 -18.30 -1.82
N GLY A 68 3.91 -19.26 -1.78
CA GLY A 68 3.37 -19.96 -2.94
C GLY A 68 2.21 -19.19 -3.54
N SER A 69 1.09 -19.24 -2.86
CA SER A 69 -0.13 -18.53 -3.26
C SER A 69 -0.18 -17.13 -2.68
N ARG A 70 -0.65 -16.17 -3.46
CA ARG A 70 -0.83 -14.79 -3.00
C ARG A 70 -2.18 -14.63 -2.31
N ILE A 71 -2.17 -14.07 -1.12
CA ILE A 71 -3.34 -13.80 -0.29
C ILE A 71 -3.46 -12.30 -0.06
N LEU A 72 -4.65 -11.76 -0.27
CA LEU A 72 -4.92 -10.35 -0.02
C LEU A 72 -5.12 -10.10 1.49
N ASN A 73 -4.37 -9.15 2.04
CA ASN A 73 -4.64 -8.62 3.37
C ASN A 73 -5.78 -7.60 3.30
N PRO A 74 -6.93 -7.87 3.94
CA PRO A 74 -8.14 -7.05 3.78
C PRO A 74 -8.16 -5.78 4.64
N ARG A 75 -7.05 -5.36 5.22
CA ARG A 75 -6.95 -4.09 5.94
C ARG A 75 -7.02 -2.92 4.97
N ALA A 76 -7.69 -1.85 5.40
CA ALA A 76 -7.61 -0.57 4.72
C ALA A 76 -6.26 0.11 5.04
N GLU A 77 -5.71 0.86 4.10
CA GLU A 77 -4.50 1.69 4.28
C GLU A 77 -4.76 3.09 3.72
N SER A 78 -4.91 4.07 4.62
CA SER A 78 -5.46 5.38 4.24
C SER A 78 -4.61 6.16 3.25
N LEU A 79 -3.27 6.03 3.28
CA LEU A 79 -2.42 6.75 2.33
C LEU A 79 -2.56 6.20 0.91
N GLY A 80 -2.48 4.89 0.74
CA GLY A 80 -2.62 4.26 -0.57
C GLY A 80 -3.98 4.53 -1.19
N GLU A 81 -5.06 4.46 -0.39
CA GLU A 81 -6.42 4.82 -0.79
C GLU A 81 -6.49 6.29 -1.25
N ALA A 82 -5.94 7.21 -0.46
CA ALA A 82 -5.88 8.62 -0.81
C ALA A 82 -5.14 8.86 -2.13
N LEU A 83 -4.00 8.23 -2.31
CA LEU A 83 -3.18 8.35 -3.52
C LEU A 83 -3.89 7.75 -4.75
N ALA A 84 -4.65 6.64 -4.59
CA ALA A 84 -5.44 6.05 -5.65
C ALA A 84 -6.53 7.02 -6.19
N ILE A 85 -7.15 7.79 -5.28
CA ILE A 85 -8.09 8.86 -5.63
C ILE A 85 -7.33 10.04 -6.26
N LEU A 86 -6.29 10.55 -5.60
CA LEU A 86 -5.62 11.79 -5.97
C LEU A 86 -4.97 11.73 -7.36
N TYR A 87 -4.42 10.57 -7.72
CA TYR A 87 -3.74 10.36 -9.00
C TYR A 87 -4.61 9.69 -10.07
N ASP A 88 -5.94 9.54 -9.84
CA ASP A 88 -6.87 8.89 -10.77
C ASP A 88 -6.40 7.48 -11.19
N ILE A 89 -5.83 6.73 -10.26
CA ILE A 89 -5.47 5.32 -10.45
C ILE A 89 -6.71 4.43 -10.25
N ALA A 90 -7.52 4.71 -9.23
CA ALA A 90 -8.81 4.05 -9.05
C ALA A 90 -9.83 4.57 -10.06
N PRO A 91 -10.73 3.71 -10.62
CA PRO A 91 -11.90 4.14 -11.38
C PRO A 91 -12.77 5.13 -10.61
N LYS A 92 -13.50 5.99 -11.30
CA LYS A 92 -14.29 7.06 -10.66
C LYS A 92 -15.33 6.53 -9.66
N GLU A 93 -15.99 5.43 -10.00
CA GLU A 93 -16.93 4.74 -9.11
C GLU A 93 -16.23 4.20 -7.84
N HIS A 94 -15.01 3.68 -7.97
CA HIS A 94 -14.23 3.22 -6.83
C HIS A 94 -13.70 4.40 -6.00
N GLN A 95 -13.33 5.54 -6.61
CA GLN A 95 -12.93 6.74 -5.86
C GLN A 95 -14.03 7.20 -4.90
N LYS A 96 -15.29 7.22 -5.38
CA LYS A 96 -16.45 7.55 -4.53
C LYS A 96 -16.64 6.50 -3.43
N SER A 97 -16.60 5.22 -3.80
CA SER A 97 -16.78 4.11 -2.86
C SER A 97 -15.70 4.12 -1.77
N ILE A 98 -14.43 4.31 -2.11
CA ILE A 98 -13.32 4.46 -1.15
C ILE A 98 -13.60 5.59 -0.17
N SER A 99 -13.96 6.77 -0.69
CA SER A 99 -14.27 7.94 0.13
C SER A 99 -15.38 7.68 1.16
N GLU A 100 -16.36 6.86 0.80
CA GLU A 100 -17.53 6.56 1.63
C GLU A 100 -17.34 5.36 2.55
N ASN A 101 -16.47 4.41 2.23
CA ASN A 101 -16.40 3.12 2.91
C ASN A 101 -15.08 2.86 3.65
N SER A 102 -13.98 3.56 3.33
CA SER A 102 -12.73 3.38 4.09
C SER A 102 -12.92 3.80 5.55
N PRO A 103 -12.45 2.98 6.51
CA PRO A 103 -12.70 3.20 7.93
C PRO A 103 -12.09 4.51 8.45
N GLN A 104 -12.90 5.28 9.20
CA GLN A 104 -12.48 6.48 9.90
C GLN A 104 -12.71 6.32 11.40
N THR A 105 -11.67 6.50 12.21
CA THR A 105 -11.77 6.46 13.67
C THR A 105 -12.21 7.82 14.24
N PRO A 106 -12.63 7.90 15.53
CA PRO A 106 -13.07 9.16 16.10
C PRO A 106 -12.06 10.31 16.06
N PHE A 107 -10.75 10.00 15.95
CA PHE A 107 -9.69 11.00 15.86
C PHE A 107 -9.18 11.25 14.43
N GLY A 108 -9.66 10.51 13.46
CA GLY A 108 -9.35 10.69 12.04
C GLY A 108 -8.98 9.40 11.31
N ALA A 109 -8.44 9.55 10.11
CA ALA A 109 -7.99 8.45 9.25
C ALA A 109 -6.83 7.69 9.90
N PRO A 110 -6.99 6.39 10.24
CA PRO A 110 -5.90 5.57 10.75
C PRO A 110 -4.86 5.33 9.64
N VAL A 111 -3.60 5.09 9.98
CA VAL A 111 -2.61 4.67 8.96
C VAL A 111 -3.10 3.40 8.27
N PHE A 112 -3.55 2.42 9.05
CA PHE A 112 -4.25 1.24 8.56
C PHE A 112 -5.34 0.80 9.57
N TYR A 113 -6.31 0.00 9.13
CA TYR A 113 -7.41 -0.47 9.96
C TYR A 113 -7.85 -1.88 9.57
N PRO A 114 -8.19 -2.75 10.53
CA PRO A 114 -8.10 -2.60 12.00
C PRO A 114 -6.66 -2.65 12.53
N GLN A 115 -6.47 -2.22 13.78
CA GLN A 115 -5.17 -2.19 14.45
C GLN A 115 -4.74 -3.59 14.91
N ILE A 116 -3.46 -3.73 15.26
CA ILE A 116 -2.87 -4.98 15.74
C ILE A 116 -2.62 -4.86 17.25
N SER A 117 -3.20 -5.78 18.06
CA SER A 117 -3.15 -5.66 19.53
C SER A 117 -1.75 -5.81 20.12
N ASP A 118 -0.93 -6.66 19.55
CA ASP A 118 0.35 -7.06 20.14
C ASP A 118 1.56 -6.37 19.49
N MET A 119 1.29 -5.28 18.77
CA MET A 119 2.34 -4.47 18.14
C MET A 119 2.48 -3.11 18.82
N PRO A 120 3.72 -2.60 18.96
CA PRO A 120 3.96 -1.24 19.45
C PRO A 120 3.20 -0.19 18.63
N ASN A 121 2.77 0.85 19.30
CA ASN A 121 2.18 2.01 18.67
C ASN A 121 3.27 2.77 17.89
N TYR A 122 3.02 3.04 16.62
CA TYR A 122 3.80 3.95 15.76
C TYR A 122 3.05 4.18 14.45
N HIS A 123 3.09 3.24 13.48
CA HIS A 123 2.11 3.18 12.39
C HIS A 123 0.85 2.47 12.86
N ASN A 124 1.01 1.45 13.69
CA ASN A 124 -0.08 0.78 14.38
C ASN A 124 -0.71 1.71 15.42
N ASN A 125 -2.01 1.71 15.51
CA ASN A 125 -2.79 2.50 16.47
C ASN A 125 -2.49 4.01 16.41
N ALA A 126 -2.24 4.54 15.23
CA ALA A 126 -1.80 5.92 15.07
C ALA A 126 -2.54 6.69 13.96
N LEU A 127 -2.81 7.95 14.28
CA LEU A 127 -3.12 9.01 13.35
C LEU A 127 -1.81 9.73 13.01
N TRP A 128 -1.51 9.85 11.73
CA TRP A 128 -0.40 10.67 11.23
C TRP A 128 -0.96 11.88 10.49
N PRO A 129 -0.77 13.11 10.98
CA PRO A 129 -1.39 14.29 10.37
C PRO A 129 -1.07 14.48 8.89
N TRP A 130 0.12 14.08 8.42
CA TRP A 130 0.43 14.15 6.99
C TRP A 130 -0.39 13.13 6.19
N VAL A 131 -0.60 11.91 6.69
CA VAL A 131 -1.49 10.91 6.06
C VAL A 131 -2.92 11.42 6.03
N ALA A 132 -3.41 11.95 7.18
CA ALA A 132 -4.73 12.56 7.28
C ALA A 132 -4.90 13.73 6.31
N SER A 133 -3.84 14.49 6.03
CA SER A 133 -3.88 15.58 5.04
C SER A 133 -4.06 15.05 3.62
N TYR A 134 -3.34 14.01 3.21
CA TYR A 134 -3.57 13.35 1.92
C TYR A 134 -4.98 12.77 1.82
N TRP A 135 -5.45 12.16 2.89
CA TRP A 135 -6.82 11.67 2.95
C TRP A 135 -7.84 12.79 2.78
N THR A 136 -7.67 13.94 3.44
CA THR A 136 -8.56 15.11 3.31
C THR A 136 -8.54 15.68 1.90
N LEU A 137 -7.38 15.75 1.25
CA LEU A 137 -7.28 16.14 -0.16
C LEU A 137 -8.06 15.18 -1.06
N ALA A 138 -7.99 13.87 -0.79
CA ALA A 138 -8.74 12.86 -1.52
C ALA A 138 -10.26 12.99 -1.29
N GLN A 139 -10.69 13.28 -0.06
CA GLN A 139 -12.10 13.56 0.27
C GLN A 139 -12.62 14.77 -0.52
N ALA A 140 -11.84 15.84 -0.59
CA ALA A 140 -12.22 17.02 -1.38
C ALA A 140 -12.34 16.67 -2.88
N LYS A 141 -11.39 15.90 -3.42
CA LYS A 141 -11.45 15.45 -4.82
C LYS A 141 -12.63 14.52 -5.10
N ALA A 142 -13.00 13.68 -4.16
CA ALA A 142 -14.17 12.80 -4.25
C ALA A 142 -15.52 13.55 -4.05
N GLY A 143 -15.49 14.78 -3.54
CA GLY A 143 -16.69 15.59 -3.29
C GLY A 143 -17.34 15.34 -1.92
N ASN A 144 -16.64 14.76 -0.95
CA ASN A 144 -17.18 14.42 0.37
C ASN A 144 -16.92 15.53 1.39
N GLU A 145 -17.92 16.40 1.58
CA GLU A 145 -17.84 17.53 2.51
C GLU A 145 -17.59 17.09 3.95
N ARG A 146 -18.32 16.07 4.41
CA ARG A 146 -18.16 15.53 5.76
C ARG A 146 -16.77 14.97 5.98
N GLY A 147 -16.24 14.21 5.01
CA GLY A 147 -14.88 13.69 5.06
C GLY A 147 -13.81 14.80 5.09
N VAL A 148 -14.05 15.91 4.39
CA VAL A 148 -13.18 17.10 4.44
C VAL A 148 -13.18 17.74 5.82
N LEU A 149 -14.37 17.93 6.42
CA LEU A 149 -14.49 18.55 7.76
C LEU A 149 -13.82 17.69 8.84
N GLU A 150 -14.08 16.39 8.85
CA GLU A 150 -13.47 15.45 9.79
C GLU A 150 -11.93 15.42 9.60
N GLY A 151 -11.45 15.45 8.36
CA GLY A 151 -10.03 15.49 8.03
C GLY A 151 -9.34 16.78 8.47
N ILE A 152 -9.96 17.95 8.24
CA ILE A 152 -9.48 19.25 8.76
C ILE A 152 -9.38 19.17 10.28
N GLY A 153 -10.43 18.68 10.96
CA GLY A 153 -10.45 18.52 12.40
C GLY A 153 -9.32 17.63 12.92
N SER A 154 -9.04 16.53 12.24
CA SER A 154 -7.98 15.57 12.63
C SER A 154 -6.57 16.15 12.56
N VAL A 155 -6.33 17.13 11.67
CA VAL A 155 -5.02 17.77 11.49
C VAL A 155 -4.89 19.02 12.37
N TYR A 156 -5.91 19.88 12.41
CA TYR A 156 -5.83 21.16 13.12
C TYR A 156 -6.06 21.03 14.64
N ARG A 157 -6.89 20.07 15.10
CA ARG A 157 -7.08 19.83 16.53
C ARG A 157 -5.75 19.57 17.27
N PRO A 158 -4.92 18.60 16.87
CA PRO A 158 -3.64 18.38 17.56
C PRO A 158 -2.68 19.55 17.39
N ALA A 159 -2.64 20.21 16.23
CA ALA A 159 -1.79 21.38 16.03
C ALA A 159 -2.15 22.51 17.01
N ALA A 160 -3.43 22.72 17.29
CA ALA A 160 -3.90 23.71 18.27
C ALA A 160 -3.64 23.28 19.72
N LEU A 161 -3.85 22.01 20.06
CA LEU A 161 -3.64 21.49 21.43
C LEU A 161 -2.17 21.55 21.85
N PHE A 162 -1.27 21.22 20.94
CA PHE A 162 0.17 21.14 21.25
C PHE A 162 0.96 22.37 20.77
N CYS A 163 0.29 23.34 20.15
CA CYS A 163 0.92 24.53 19.53
C CYS A 163 2.07 24.17 18.57
N THR A 164 2.01 23.00 17.94
CA THR A 164 3.00 22.51 16.99
C THR A 164 2.44 21.34 16.19
N ASN A 165 3.05 21.05 15.05
CA ASN A 165 2.73 19.85 14.27
C ASN A 165 3.52 18.66 14.80
N LYS A 166 2.86 17.77 15.51
CA LYS A 166 3.42 16.51 16.00
C LYS A 166 3.47 15.46 14.89
N GLU A 167 4.34 14.48 15.05
CA GLU A 167 4.54 13.40 14.09
C GLU A 167 3.31 12.49 14.00
N ASN A 168 2.84 11.99 15.15
CA ASN A 168 1.71 11.08 15.23
C ASN A 168 0.95 11.23 16.56
N LEU A 169 -0.25 10.66 16.60
CA LEU A 169 -1.15 10.68 17.75
C LEU A 169 -1.79 9.31 17.92
N ASN A 170 -2.15 8.98 19.16
CA ASN A 170 -2.80 7.73 19.51
C ASN A 170 -4.30 7.77 19.10
N LEU A 171 -4.76 6.73 18.44
CA LEU A 171 -6.16 6.59 18.02
C LEU A 171 -7.12 6.26 19.17
N ASP A 172 -6.64 5.86 20.34
CA ASP A 172 -7.50 5.57 21.49
C ASP A 172 -8.01 6.86 22.17
N ASN A 173 -7.18 7.91 22.19
CA ASN A 173 -7.48 9.14 22.91
C ASN A 173 -7.13 10.44 22.16
N GLY A 174 -6.50 10.35 21.00
CA GLY A 174 -6.08 11.49 20.20
C GLY A 174 -4.94 12.31 20.82
N ASP A 175 -4.16 11.74 21.73
CA ASP A 175 -3.01 12.34 22.39
C ASP A 175 -1.69 11.83 21.83
N ILE A 176 -0.60 12.48 22.18
CA ILE A 176 0.76 11.96 21.91
C ILE A 176 1.03 10.77 22.82
N PHE A 177 1.76 9.77 22.34
CA PHE A 177 2.02 8.56 23.13
C PHE A 177 3.43 8.03 23.00
N THR A 178 4.25 8.56 22.14
CA THR A 178 5.61 8.04 21.91
C THR A 178 6.67 9.06 22.26
N GLU A 179 7.74 8.62 22.89
CA GLU A 179 8.92 9.42 23.18
C GLU A 179 9.67 9.83 21.92
N LEU A 180 9.49 9.07 20.83
CA LEU A 180 10.06 9.40 19.53
C LEU A 180 9.22 10.39 18.72
N ASN A 181 8.10 10.86 19.26
CA ASN A 181 7.20 11.77 18.59
C ASN A 181 7.84 13.15 18.44
N SER A 182 8.29 13.45 17.24
CA SER A 182 8.93 14.72 16.91
C SER A 182 7.95 15.89 16.93
N SER A 183 8.41 17.02 17.47
CA SER A 183 7.74 18.32 17.32
C SER A 183 8.24 19.03 16.07
N ASN A 184 7.44 19.96 15.53
CA ASN A 184 7.76 20.72 14.32
C ASN A 184 8.03 19.80 13.12
N MET A 185 7.27 18.72 13.00
CA MET A 185 7.44 17.76 11.93
C MET A 185 7.05 18.38 10.58
N LEU A 186 8.03 18.51 9.68
CA LEU A 186 7.87 19.29 8.44
C LEU A 186 6.82 18.73 7.51
N TRP A 187 6.70 17.42 7.36
CA TRP A 187 5.64 16.84 6.51
C TRP A 187 4.23 17.06 7.08
N CYS A 188 4.07 17.03 8.42
CA CYS A 188 2.80 17.34 9.04
C CYS A 188 2.45 18.83 8.87
N LEU A 189 3.45 19.73 8.97
CA LEU A 189 3.28 21.14 8.67
C LEU A 189 2.94 21.38 7.19
N ALA A 190 3.61 20.71 6.27
CA ALA A 190 3.30 20.78 4.84
C ALA A 190 1.86 20.31 4.55
N GLY A 191 1.42 19.22 5.20
CA GLY A 191 0.04 18.74 5.12
C GLY A 191 -0.95 19.77 5.64
N ASN A 192 -0.67 20.37 6.81
CA ASN A 192 -1.51 21.43 7.40
C ASN A 192 -1.66 22.63 6.42
N ILE A 193 -0.57 23.12 5.84
CA ILE A 193 -0.60 24.20 4.84
C ILE A 193 -1.37 23.75 3.58
N ALA A 194 -1.22 22.50 3.17
CA ALA A 194 -1.89 21.98 1.98
C ALA A 194 -3.43 21.98 2.14
N LEU A 195 -3.98 21.77 3.33
CA LEU A 195 -5.43 21.86 3.56
C LEU A 195 -5.94 23.28 3.28
N THR A 196 -5.19 24.32 3.65
CA THR A 196 -5.54 25.68 3.28
C THR A 196 -5.38 25.93 1.79
N THR A 197 -4.20 25.66 1.24
CA THR A 197 -3.88 26.08 -0.15
C THR A 197 -4.52 25.18 -1.20
N ARG A 198 -4.58 23.87 -0.97
CA ARG A 198 -5.07 22.88 -1.94
C ARG A 198 -6.57 22.57 -1.81
N VAL A 199 -7.14 22.71 -0.61
CA VAL A 199 -8.57 22.48 -0.38
C VAL A 199 -9.33 23.80 -0.37
N LEU A 200 -9.11 24.65 0.63
CA LEU A 200 -9.92 25.86 0.82
C LEU A 200 -9.69 26.93 -0.26
N PHE A 201 -8.47 27.06 -0.77
CA PHE A 201 -8.16 27.90 -1.92
C PHE A 201 -8.16 27.14 -3.25
N GLY A 202 -8.04 25.81 -3.25
CA GLY A 202 -8.12 24.97 -4.42
C GLY A 202 -7.02 25.24 -5.47
N ILE A 203 -5.81 25.59 -5.04
CA ILE A 203 -4.71 25.95 -5.95
C ILE A 203 -4.08 24.69 -6.53
N HIS A 204 -4.13 24.53 -7.86
CA HIS A 204 -3.47 23.46 -8.59
C HIS A 204 -2.50 24.03 -9.62
N PHE A 205 -1.28 23.52 -9.60
CA PHE A 205 -0.23 23.93 -10.54
C PHE A 205 -0.31 23.09 -11.80
N GLU A 206 -0.47 23.80 -12.94
CA GLU A 206 -0.47 23.19 -14.25
C GLU A 206 0.74 23.69 -15.07
N LYS A 207 1.16 22.91 -16.07
CA LYS A 207 2.29 23.33 -16.92
C LYS A 207 2.03 24.69 -17.59
N ASP A 208 0.79 24.96 -17.98
CA ASP A 208 0.37 26.14 -18.74
C ASP A 208 -0.20 27.26 -17.85
N GLY A 209 -0.34 27.04 -16.53
CA GLY A 209 -0.93 28.04 -15.66
C GLY A 209 -1.27 27.56 -14.24
N LEU A 210 -2.33 28.13 -13.69
CA LEU A 210 -2.98 27.71 -12.46
C LEU A 210 -4.41 27.30 -12.70
N VAL A 211 -4.88 26.29 -12.00
CA VAL A 211 -6.30 25.99 -11.85
C VAL A 211 -6.70 26.30 -10.42
N ILE A 212 -7.82 26.98 -10.21
CA ILE A 212 -8.35 27.33 -8.89
C ILE A 212 -9.72 26.68 -8.73
N GLU A 213 -9.77 25.62 -7.90
CA GLU A 213 -10.96 24.82 -7.62
C GLU A 213 -11.16 24.67 -6.10
N PRO A 214 -11.63 25.71 -5.42
CA PRO A 214 -11.85 25.64 -3.97
C PRO A 214 -12.90 24.60 -3.61
N PHE A 215 -12.67 23.94 -2.48
CA PHE A 215 -13.65 23.12 -1.80
C PHE A 215 -13.89 23.72 -0.41
N VAL A 216 -15.02 24.39 -0.26
CA VAL A 216 -15.34 25.13 0.96
C VAL A 216 -16.61 24.57 1.57
N PRO A 217 -16.52 23.80 2.67
CA PRO A 217 -17.68 23.39 3.44
C PRO A 217 -18.55 24.56 3.86
N GLU A 218 -19.88 24.38 3.91
CA GLU A 218 -20.82 25.44 4.24
C GLU A 218 -20.55 26.09 5.61
N VAL A 219 -20.15 25.30 6.60
CA VAL A 219 -19.82 25.82 7.96
C VAL A 219 -18.56 26.73 7.97
N LEU A 220 -17.78 26.69 6.88
CA LEU A 220 -16.62 27.56 6.66
C LEU A 220 -16.92 28.68 5.65
N ALA A 221 -18.19 28.94 5.36
CA ALA A 221 -18.59 30.00 4.43
C ALA A 221 -17.98 31.36 4.81
N GLY A 222 -17.73 32.20 3.81
CA GLY A 222 -17.20 33.55 4.01
C GLY A 222 -16.13 33.95 3.01
N LYS A 223 -15.48 35.08 3.30
CA LYS A 223 -14.37 35.59 2.49
C LYS A 223 -13.04 35.20 3.13
N ARG A 224 -12.11 34.73 2.30
CA ARG A 224 -10.72 34.46 2.70
C ARG A 224 -9.78 34.95 1.64
N THR A 225 -8.61 35.45 2.07
CA THR A 225 -7.58 36.01 1.17
C THR A 225 -6.23 35.39 1.50
N LEU A 226 -5.48 35.01 0.50
CA LEU A 226 -4.09 34.56 0.55
C LEU A 226 -3.26 35.64 -0.15
N GLU A 227 -2.54 36.46 0.61
CA GLU A 227 -1.75 37.58 0.10
C GLU A 227 -0.33 37.18 -0.22
N GLY A 228 0.21 37.73 -1.30
CA GLY A 228 1.60 37.55 -1.70
C GLY A 228 1.99 36.11 -2.07
N PHE A 229 1.05 35.28 -2.50
CA PHE A 229 1.33 33.88 -2.87
C PHE A 229 2.34 33.80 -4.01
N PRO A 230 3.49 33.11 -3.82
CA PRO A 230 4.55 33.06 -4.83
C PRO A 230 4.17 32.14 -6.00
N TYR A 231 4.22 32.67 -7.21
CA TYR A 231 3.99 31.92 -8.44
C TYR A 231 4.95 32.33 -9.56
N ARG A 232 5.89 31.44 -9.94
CA ARG A 232 6.85 31.62 -11.04
C ARG A 232 7.58 32.98 -11.00
N GLY A 233 8.00 33.40 -9.80
CA GLY A 233 8.69 34.69 -9.58
C GLY A 233 7.78 35.90 -9.39
N ALA A 234 6.49 35.78 -9.57
CA ALA A 234 5.49 36.80 -9.28
C ALA A 234 4.82 36.56 -7.92
N LYS A 235 4.03 37.53 -7.43
CA LYS A 235 3.18 37.42 -6.24
C LYS A 235 1.73 37.59 -6.63
N LEU A 236 0.87 36.76 -6.09
CA LEU A 236 -0.56 36.73 -6.34
C LEU A 236 -1.32 36.95 -5.05
N ASP A 237 -2.37 37.76 -5.11
CA ASP A 237 -3.38 37.87 -4.04
C ASP A 237 -4.63 37.14 -4.46
N ILE A 238 -4.95 36.07 -3.73
CA ILE A 238 -6.05 35.16 -4.11
C ILE A 238 -7.16 35.28 -3.07
N THR A 239 -8.33 35.71 -3.53
CA THR A 239 -9.54 35.81 -2.69
C THR A 239 -10.56 34.76 -3.13
N VAL A 240 -11.09 34.00 -2.14
CA VAL A 240 -12.20 33.07 -2.33
C VAL A 240 -13.38 33.53 -1.49
N GLU A 241 -14.55 33.67 -2.10
CA GLU A 241 -15.80 34.14 -1.48
C GLU A 241 -16.89 33.07 -1.59
N GLY A 242 -17.58 32.80 -0.48
CA GLY A 242 -18.71 31.88 -0.44
C GLY A 242 -18.36 30.46 0.07
N TYR A 243 -19.19 29.48 -0.32
CA TYR A 243 -19.05 28.06 0.01
C TYR A 243 -19.49 27.17 -1.18
N GLY A 244 -19.20 25.88 -1.08
CA GLY A 244 -19.44 24.89 -2.12
C GLY A 244 -18.14 24.46 -2.82
N ASN A 245 -18.29 23.76 -3.93
CA ASN A 245 -17.19 23.27 -4.76
C ASN A 245 -17.33 23.64 -6.25
N SER A 246 -18.26 24.51 -6.57
CA SER A 246 -18.50 25.03 -7.92
C SER A 246 -18.18 26.53 -8.00
N VAL A 247 -17.30 26.86 -8.93
CA VAL A 247 -16.91 28.25 -9.19
C VAL A 247 -18.01 28.90 -10.05
N LYS A 248 -18.62 29.95 -9.53
CA LYS A 248 -19.59 30.79 -10.24
C LYS A 248 -18.91 31.87 -11.06
N GLU A 249 -17.87 32.47 -10.52
CA GLU A 249 -17.13 33.55 -11.18
C GLU A 249 -15.64 33.47 -10.86
N LEU A 250 -14.79 33.68 -11.86
CA LEU A 250 -13.34 33.77 -11.74
C LEU A 250 -12.87 35.06 -12.41
N ILE A 251 -12.32 35.98 -11.62
CA ILE A 251 -11.81 37.26 -12.08
C ILE A 251 -10.29 37.28 -11.87
N VAL A 252 -9.53 37.65 -12.91
CA VAL A 252 -8.07 37.80 -12.87
C VAL A 252 -7.70 39.18 -13.34
N ASN A 253 -7.05 39.96 -12.49
CA ASN A 253 -6.67 41.35 -12.79
C ASN A 253 -7.84 42.17 -13.37
N GLY A 254 -9.00 42.07 -12.75
CA GLY A 254 -10.22 42.77 -13.15
C GLY A 254 -10.95 42.22 -14.38
N LYS A 255 -10.47 41.12 -14.97
CA LYS A 255 -11.12 40.48 -16.13
C LYS A 255 -11.78 39.17 -15.73
N SER A 256 -13.08 39.03 -16.02
CA SER A 256 -13.79 37.76 -15.84
C SER A 256 -13.30 36.74 -16.87
N LEU A 257 -12.99 35.52 -16.41
CA LEU A 257 -12.53 34.41 -17.24
C LEU A 257 -13.57 33.27 -17.34
N TYR A 258 -14.39 33.10 -16.32
CA TYR A 258 -15.32 31.99 -16.23
C TYR A 258 -16.76 32.46 -16.55
N PRO A 259 -17.61 31.64 -17.20
CA PRO A 259 -17.36 30.23 -17.57
C PRO A 259 -16.73 29.97 -18.94
N GLU A 260 -16.54 31.01 -19.78
CA GLU A 260 -16.27 30.89 -21.23
C GLU A 260 -14.91 30.21 -21.58
N LYS A 261 -13.90 30.24 -20.69
CA LYS A 261 -12.55 29.76 -20.99
C LYS A 261 -12.09 28.60 -20.11
N GLY A 262 -13.02 27.96 -19.37
CA GLY A 262 -12.66 26.90 -18.42
C GLY A 262 -11.94 27.44 -17.16
N LYS A 263 -11.42 26.52 -16.36
CA LYS A 263 -10.86 26.82 -15.02
C LYS A 263 -9.37 27.19 -15.05
N LEU A 264 -8.67 27.02 -16.16
CA LEU A 264 -7.25 27.28 -16.30
C LEU A 264 -7.00 28.80 -16.45
N ILE A 265 -6.21 29.36 -15.56
CA ILE A 265 -5.65 30.70 -15.65
C ILE A 265 -4.28 30.60 -16.37
N PRO A 266 -4.15 31.05 -17.61
CA PRO A 266 -2.88 30.95 -18.34
C PRO A 266 -1.74 31.66 -17.63
N ALA A 267 -0.56 31.03 -17.55
CA ALA A 267 0.60 31.59 -16.86
C ALA A 267 0.99 33.01 -17.33
N LYS A 268 0.77 33.31 -18.63
CA LYS A 268 1.01 34.63 -19.20
C LYS A 268 0.22 35.76 -18.53
N MET A 269 -0.98 35.46 -17.98
CA MET A 269 -1.82 36.45 -17.31
C MET A 269 -1.32 36.76 -15.89
N LEU A 270 -0.48 35.89 -15.32
CA LEU A 270 0.03 35.96 -13.97
C LEU A 270 1.51 36.35 -13.91
N LYS A 271 2.12 36.66 -15.08
CA LYS A 271 3.57 36.93 -15.18
C LYS A 271 4.04 38.11 -14.31
N ASN A 272 3.18 39.10 -14.17
CA ASN A 272 3.50 40.33 -13.40
C ASN A 272 2.83 40.34 -12.01
N GLY A 273 2.28 39.20 -11.57
CA GLY A 273 1.47 39.13 -10.35
C GLY A 273 0.04 39.64 -10.56
N GLY A 274 -0.62 39.91 -9.43
CA GLY A 274 -1.95 40.52 -9.40
C GLY A 274 -3.00 39.71 -8.64
N ASP A 275 -4.25 40.12 -8.85
CA ASP A 275 -5.40 39.67 -8.06
C ASP A 275 -6.17 38.53 -8.78
N ILE A 276 -6.51 37.52 -8.01
CA ILE A 276 -7.45 36.45 -8.42
C ILE A 276 -8.60 36.44 -7.44
N ILE A 277 -9.82 36.64 -7.94
CA ILE A 277 -11.04 36.58 -7.16
C ILE A 277 -11.88 35.42 -7.65
N VAL A 278 -12.22 34.52 -6.75
CA VAL A 278 -13.07 33.35 -7.00
C VAL A 278 -14.33 33.49 -6.18
N ARG A 279 -15.50 33.46 -6.82
CA ARG A 279 -16.79 33.39 -6.14
C ARG A 279 -17.42 32.04 -6.38
N LEU A 280 -17.75 31.38 -5.28
CA LEU A 280 -18.45 30.10 -5.30
C LEU A 280 -19.95 30.32 -5.50
N ASP A 281 -20.66 29.29 -5.92
CA ASP A 281 -22.07 29.34 -6.24
C ASP A 281 -22.99 29.35 -5.02
N ASN A 282 -22.44 29.11 -3.82
CA ASN A 282 -23.16 28.97 -2.55
C ASN A 282 -24.25 27.88 -2.60
N GLN A 283 -23.95 26.78 -3.29
CA GLN A 283 -24.82 25.62 -3.29
C GLN A 283 -24.25 24.55 -2.35
N PRO A 284 -25.12 23.83 -1.62
CA PRO A 284 -24.69 22.71 -0.79
C PRO A 284 -23.98 21.64 -1.63
N ILE A 285 -22.89 21.10 -1.12
CA ILE A 285 -22.23 19.95 -1.71
C ILE A 285 -23.11 18.72 -1.46
N PRO A 286 -23.34 17.85 -2.46
CA PRO A 286 -24.13 16.63 -2.27
C PRO A 286 -23.62 15.79 -1.09
N GLU A 287 -24.55 15.37 -0.25
CA GLU A 287 -24.22 14.60 0.95
C GLU A 287 -23.58 13.24 0.56
N MET A 288 -22.48 12.94 1.21
CA MET A 288 -21.80 11.63 1.16
C MET A 288 -21.56 11.13 2.59
N LYS A 289 -21.59 9.82 2.77
CA LYS A 289 -21.33 9.20 4.07
C LYS A 289 -19.81 9.17 4.38
N VAL A 290 -19.51 9.03 5.67
CA VAL A 290 -18.20 8.65 6.18
C VAL A 290 -18.38 7.37 7.00
N ASN A 291 -17.58 6.37 6.77
CA ASN A 291 -17.61 5.12 7.52
C ASN A 291 -16.92 5.29 8.89
N SER A 292 -17.64 5.87 9.82
CA SER A 292 -17.16 6.08 11.19
C SER A 292 -17.18 4.76 11.97
N VAL A 293 -16.03 4.32 12.45
CA VAL A 293 -15.84 3.04 13.15
C VAL A 293 -15.13 3.25 14.49
N PRO A 294 -15.39 2.39 15.50
CA PRO A 294 -14.57 2.37 16.70
C PRO A 294 -13.13 1.95 16.36
N ASN A 295 -12.17 2.34 17.20
CA ASN A 295 -10.78 1.87 17.04
C ASN A 295 -10.68 0.41 17.50
N VAL A 296 -10.76 -0.51 16.54
CA VAL A 296 -10.71 -1.97 16.79
C VAL A 296 -9.27 -2.46 16.74
N LYS A 297 -8.90 -3.27 17.73
CA LYS A 297 -7.61 -3.97 17.81
C LYS A 297 -7.86 -5.47 17.79
N ALA A 298 -7.09 -6.20 17.01
CA ALA A 298 -7.12 -7.65 17.01
C ALA A 298 -5.74 -8.21 16.69
N PRO A 299 -5.34 -9.34 17.31
CA PRO A 299 -4.08 -9.99 17.01
C PRO A 299 -4.05 -10.52 15.58
N LEU A 300 -2.85 -10.56 15.00
CA LEU A 300 -2.59 -11.14 13.68
C LEU A 300 -2.06 -12.57 13.76
N THR A 301 -2.06 -13.19 14.94
CA THR A 301 -1.49 -14.52 15.15
C THR A 301 -2.08 -15.51 14.14
N PRO A 302 -1.26 -16.10 13.28
CA PRO A 302 -1.73 -17.07 12.31
C PRO A 302 -2.20 -18.33 13.02
N VAL A 303 -3.14 -19.04 12.41
CA VAL A 303 -3.53 -20.39 12.82
C VAL A 303 -2.32 -21.31 12.69
N THR A 304 -2.09 -22.16 13.67
CA THR A 304 -1.01 -23.16 13.64
C THR A 304 -1.58 -24.56 13.43
N TRP A 305 -0.89 -25.34 12.61
CA TRP A 305 -1.26 -26.73 12.38
C TRP A 305 -1.03 -27.59 13.63
N LEU A 306 -1.84 -28.62 13.81
CA LEU A 306 -1.55 -29.63 14.83
C LEU A 306 -0.22 -30.32 14.53
N ALA A 307 0.54 -30.62 15.60
CA ALA A 307 1.87 -31.22 15.48
C ALA A 307 1.86 -32.60 14.79
N ASN A 308 0.76 -33.34 14.98
CA ASN A 308 0.53 -34.68 14.38
C ASN A 308 -0.34 -34.60 13.12
N ASN A 309 -0.60 -33.41 12.60
CA ASN A 309 -1.26 -33.29 11.30
C ASN A 309 -0.39 -34.09 10.33
N PRO A 310 -0.95 -35.12 9.65
CA PRO A 310 -0.15 -35.92 8.75
C PRO A 310 0.46 -35.00 7.72
N ALA A 311 1.67 -34.57 8.07
CA ALA A 311 2.57 -33.98 7.11
C ALA A 311 2.65 -34.94 5.93
N LEU A 312 2.91 -34.42 4.78
CA LEU A 312 3.51 -35.20 3.73
C LEU A 312 4.48 -36.18 4.39
N ASP A 313 4.32 -37.48 4.17
CA ASP A 313 5.41 -38.39 4.45
C ASP A 313 6.64 -37.89 3.70
N GLY A 314 7.82 -38.31 4.09
CA GLY A 314 9.06 -37.87 3.44
C GLY A 314 9.15 -38.11 1.93
N GLU A 315 8.12 -38.74 1.35
CA GLU A 315 7.96 -39.00 -0.08
C GLU A 315 6.92 -38.08 -0.75
N GLY A 316 6.34 -37.12 0.01
CA GLY A 316 5.41 -36.11 -0.53
C GLY A 316 4.00 -36.58 -0.80
N VAL A 317 3.63 -37.78 -0.37
CA VAL A 317 2.27 -38.30 -0.49
C VAL A 317 1.45 -37.95 0.75
N PRO A 318 0.26 -37.35 0.62
CA PRO A 318 -0.60 -37.07 1.78
C PRO A 318 -1.04 -38.40 2.39
N VAL A 319 -0.69 -38.64 3.64
CA VAL A 319 -1.11 -39.84 4.39
C VAL A 319 -2.60 -39.80 4.68
N ASN A 320 -3.20 -38.61 4.68
CA ASN A 320 -4.59 -38.36 4.93
C ASN A 320 -4.97 -36.97 4.38
N ASN A 321 -6.10 -36.86 3.73
CA ASN A 321 -6.59 -35.59 3.18
C ASN A 321 -7.26 -34.68 4.22
N GLN A 322 -7.04 -34.91 5.52
CA GLN A 322 -7.63 -34.14 6.60
C GLN A 322 -6.65 -33.06 7.07
N LEU A 323 -7.03 -31.80 6.95
CA LEU A 323 -6.34 -30.67 7.58
C LEU A 323 -6.85 -30.51 9.01
N GLU A 324 -5.96 -30.32 9.97
CA GLU A 324 -6.30 -30.10 11.37
C GLU A 324 -5.41 -29.02 11.97
N TRP A 325 -5.99 -28.12 12.77
CA TRP A 325 -5.27 -26.97 13.35
C TRP A 325 -5.65 -26.70 14.80
N ASN A 326 -4.82 -25.97 15.48
CA ASN A 326 -5.04 -25.56 16.86
C ASN A 326 -6.14 -24.50 16.95
N PRO A 327 -7.11 -24.64 17.85
CA PRO A 327 -8.11 -23.60 18.08
C PRO A 327 -7.47 -22.36 18.68
N ILE A 328 -8.03 -21.19 18.36
CA ILE A 328 -7.64 -19.90 18.94
C ILE A 328 -8.89 -19.30 19.60
N GLU A 329 -8.82 -19.00 20.88
CA GLU A 329 -9.97 -18.65 21.73
C GLU A 329 -10.84 -17.51 21.21
N TYR A 330 -10.24 -16.46 20.63
CA TYR A 330 -10.97 -15.28 20.12
C TYR A 330 -11.46 -15.43 18.68
N ILE A 331 -11.21 -16.57 18.04
CA ILE A 331 -11.64 -16.83 16.67
C ILE A 331 -13.06 -17.40 16.65
N ALA A 332 -13.95 -16.75 15.90
CA ALA A 332 -15.34 -17.15 15.76
C ALA A 332 -15.58 -18.12 14.60
N LYS A 333 -14.76 -18.07 13.57
CA LYS A 333 -14.79 -18.96 12.40
C LYS A 333 -13.43 -18.98 11.70
N TYR A 334 -13.26 -19.94 10.81
CA TYR A 334 -12.09 -20.08 9.96
C TYR A 334 -12.47 -19.98 8.49
N ILE A 335 -11.59 -19.40 7.69
CA ILE A 335 -11.65 -19.43 6.23
C ILE A 335 -10.57 -20.39 5.76
N VAL A 336 -10.95 -21.41 5.02
CA VAL A 336 -10.02 -22.35 4.40
C VAL A 336 -9.70 -21.86 3.00
N LEU A 337 -8.40 -21.74 2.72
CA LEU A 337 -7.88 -21.33 1.42
C LEU A 337 -7.29 -22.52 0.69
N LYS A 338 -7.53 -22.57 -0.61
CA LYS A 338 -6.84 -23.44 -1.55
C LYS A 338 -6.19 -22.56 -2.64
N ASP A 339 -4.91 -22.70 -2.82
CA ASP A 339 -4.14 -21.92 -3.82
C ASP A 339 -4.34 -20.40 -3.67
N GLY A 340 -4.47 -19.93 -2.41
CA GLY A 340 -4.69 -18.54 -2.05
C GLY A 340 -6.16 -18.08 -2.09
N GLU A 341 -7.07 -18.88 -2.65
CA GLU A 341 -8.48 -18.51 -2.80
C GLU A 341 -9.37 -19.17 -1.74
N PRO A 342 -10.34 -18.44 -1.18
CA PRO A 342 -11.30 -18.99 -0.22
C PRO A 342 -12.15 -20.10 -0.84
N VAL A 343 -12.17 -21.28 -0.21
CA VAL A 343 -12.99 -22.42 -0.67
C VAL A 343 -14.03 -22.86 0.34
N ALA A 344 -13.87 -22.53 1.62
CA ALA A 344 -14.84 -22.84 2.65
C ALA A 344 -14.72 -21.90 3.86
N GLU A 345 -15.83 -21.78 4.58
CA GLU A 345 -15.87 -21.24 5.95
C GLU A 345 -16.33 -22.35 6.91
N THR A 346 -15.70 -22.44 8.07
CA THR A 346 -16.03 -23.44 9.10
C THR A 346 -15.84 -22.88 10.50
N ARG A 347 -16.51 -23.50 11.47
CA ARG A 347 -16.23 -23.29 12.91
C ARG A 347 -15.44 -24.44 13.52
N GLU A 348 -15.34 -25.54 12.78
CA GLU A 348 -14.53 -26.68 13.16
C GLU A 348 -13.05 -26.37 12.99
N THR A 349 -12.20 -27.09 13.67
CA THR A 349 -10.73 -27.01 13.57
C THR A 349 -10.15 -28.04 12.63
N SER A 350 -10.97 -28.49 11.67
CA SER A 350 -10.56 -29.45 10.65
C SER A 350 -11.28 -29.23 9.32
N TYR A 351 -10.67 -29.70 8.23
CA TYR A 351 -11.23 -29.64 6.88
C TYR A 351 -10.68 -30.77 5.99
N ALA A 352 -11.53 -31.37 5.16
CA ALA A 352 -11.13 -32.41 4.22
C ALA A 352 -10.56 -31.81 2.93
N ALA A 353 -9.25 -31.90 2.73
CA ALA A 353 -8.51 -31.41 1.56
C ALA A 353 -8.47 -32.49 0.46
N VAL A 354 -9.61 -32.85 -0.10
CA VAL A 354 -9.76 -33.97 -1.03
C VAL A 354 -9.19 -33.78 -2.43
N THR A 355 -8.82 -32.55 -2.79
CA THR A 355 -8.21 -32.22 -4.09
C THR A 355 -6.80 -31.72 -3.93
N PRO A 356 -5.87 -32.01 -4.86
CA PRO A 356 -4.51 -31.47 -4.80
C PRO A 356 -4.52 -29.94 -4.78
N GLY A 357 -3.70 -29.33 -3.91
CA GLY A 357 -3.59 -27.87 -3.78
C GLY A 357 -2.62 -27.46 -2.69
N GLU A 358 -2.36 -26.17 -2.61
CA GLU A 358 -1.74 -25.53 -1.46
C GLU A 358 -2.84 -25.01 -0.53
N TRP A 359 -2.80 -25.41 0.73
CA TRP A 359 -3.85 -25.16 1.71
C TRP A 359 -3.36 -24.28 2.84
N GLN A 360 -4.17 -23.31 3.20
CA GLN A 360 -3.94 -22.42 4.33
C GLN A 360 -5.25 -22.12 5.04
N VAL A 361 -5.17 -21.63 6.28
CA VAL A 361 -6.33 -21.31 7.10
C VAL A 361 -6.15 -19.92 7.70
N ILE A 362 -7.19 -19.10 7.61
CA ILE A 362 -7.29 -17.79 8.23
C ILE A 362 -8.30 -17.88 9.38
N GLY A 363 -7.94 -17.40 10.55
CA GLY A 363 -8.86 -17.21 11.66
C GLY A 363 -9.60 -15.87 11.52
N VAL A 364 -10.89 -15.84 11.81
CA VAL A 364 -11.73 -14.64 11.81
C VAL A 364 -12.30 -14.41 13.19
N SER A 365 -12.00 -13.28 13.81
CA SER A 365 -12.53 -12.91 15.12
C SER A 365 -14.02 -12.62 15.11
N GLY A 366 -14.65 -12.54 16.30
CA GLY A 366 -16.06 -12.16 16.43
C GLY A 366 -16.39 -10.76 15.88
N SER A 367 -15.40 -9.88 15.76
CA SER A 367 -15.52 -8.55 15.12
C SER A 367 -15.23 -8.56 13.61
N GLY A 368 -15.02 -9.75 13.00
CA GLY A 368 -14.74 -9.88 11.57
C GLY A 368 -13.30 -9.61 11.16
N VAL A 369 -12.38 -9.45 12.10
CA VAL A 369 -10.97 -9.21 11.81
C VAL A 369 -10.26 -10.53 11.49
N GLN A 370 -9.56 -10.56 10.37
CA GLN A 370 -8.81 -11.73 9.91
C GLN A 370 -7.39 -11.74 10.50
N SER A 371 -6.93 -12.93 10.92
CA SER A 371 -5.53 -13.21 11.21
C SER A 371 -4.69 -13.26 9.93
N PHE A 372 -3.38 -13.40 10.06
CA PHE A 372 -2.59 -13.93 8.94
C PHE A 372 -2.99 -15.38 8.65
N ALA A 373 -2.80 -15.80 7.41
CA ALA A 373 -2.95 -17.21 7.04
C ALA A 373 -1.90 -18.07 7.75
N SER A 374 -2.25 -19.31 8.02
CA SER A 374 -1.31 -20.33 8.48
C SER A 374 -0.15 -20.52 7.51
N GLU A 375 0.92 -21.16 7.95
CA GLU A 375 1.95 -21.68 7.03
C GLU A 375 1.29 -22.57 5.98
N PRO A 376 1.71 -22.52 4.71
CA PRO A 376 1.12 -23.33 3.66
C PRO A 376 1.38 -24.83 3.86
N ARG A 377 0.42 -25.66 3.51
CA ARG A 377 0.49 -27.12 3.44
C ARG A 377 0.08 -27.55 2.04
N SER A 378 0.87 -28.42 1.41
CA SER A 378 0.56 -28.92 0.08
C SER A 378 0.25 -30.42 0.15
N ASN A 379 -0.83 -30.85 -0.50
CA ASN A 379 -1.12 -32.26 -0.79
C ASN A 379 -0.88 -32.60 -2.28
N ARG A 380 -0.12 -31.77 -2.98
CA ARG A 380 0.36 -32.05 -4.33
C ARG A 380 1.55 -33.02 -4.28
N PRO A 381 1.70 -33.89 -5.27
CA PRO A 381 2.96 -34.64 -5.44
C PRO A 381 4.15 -33.67 -5.47
N THR A 382 5.20 -33.99 -4.74
CA THR A 382 6.41 -33.14 -4.66
C THR A 382 7.55 -33.87 -5.33
N VAL A 383 8.21 -33.23 -6.29
CA VAL A 383 9.50 -33.65 -6.83
C VAL A 383 10.58 -32.84 -6.11
N ILE A 384 11.42 -33.53 -5.33
CA ILE A 384 12.56 -32.91 -4.67
C ILE A 384 13.78 -33.08 -5.58
N VAL A 385 14.35 -31.96 -6.01
CA VAL A 385 15.60 -31.93 -6.78
C VAL A 385 16.66 -31.36 -5.86
N GLU A 386 17.65 -32.19 -5.52
CA GLU A 386 18.82 -31.74 -4.80
C GLU A 386 19.92 -31.34 -5.80
N PHE A 387 20.57 -30.22 -5.56
CA PHE A 387 21.75 -29.87 -6.31
C PHE A 387 22.84 -30.96 -6.11
N PRO A 388 23.43 -31.45 -7.19
CA PRO A 388 24.40 -32.56 -7.09
C PRO A 388 25.56 -32.17 -6.19
N GLY A 389 25.98 -33.11 -5.39
CA GLY A 389 26.79 -33.08 -4.20
C GLY A 389 28.24 -32.62 -4.28
N GLU A 390 28.59 -31.73 -5.15
CA GLU A 390 29.87 -31.02 -5.07
C GLU A 390 29.59 -29.60 -4.58
N THR A 391 30.28 -29.21 -3.50
CA THR A 391 30.32 -27.84 -3.04
C THR A 391 30.94 -26.98 -4.14
N VAL A 392 30.12 -26.52 -5.07
CA VAL A 392 30.59 -25.60 -6.12
C VAL A 392 30.77 -24.24 -5.46
N ARG A 393 31.93 -24.02 -4.87
CA ARG A 393 32.36 -22.69 -4.47
C ARG A 393 32.72 -21.90 -5.71
N MET A 394 31.84 -21.02 -6.13
CA MET A 394 32.23 -19.95 -7.03
C MET A 394 32.95 -18.89 -6.21
N LYS A 395 34.28 -18.84 -6.31
CA LYS A 395 35.11 -17.83 -5.67
C LYS A 395 34.81 -16.47 -6.28
N SER A 396 34.17 -15.56 -5.52
CA SER A 396 34.35 -14.14 -5.78
C SER A 396 35.54 -13.63 -4.97
N ALA A 397 36.32 -12.74 -5.55
CA ALA A 397 37.53 -12.19 -4.94
C ALA A 397 37.29 -11.28 -3.73
N GLU A 398 36.06 -11.00 -3.39
CA GLU A 398 35.67 -10.04 -2.33
C GLU A 398 35.08 -10.66 -1.06
N VAL A 399 34.83 -11.97 -1.00
CA VAL A 399 34.23 -12.60 0.20
C VAL A 399 35.29 -13.29 1.06
N SER A 400 36.19 -12.52 1.62
CA SER A 400 37.25 -13.02 2.51
C SER A 400 36.86 -13.16 3.99
N TYR A 401 35.57 -13.09 4.35
CA TYR A 401 35.17 -12.98 5.76
C TYR A 401 34.71 -14.27 6.43
N LEU A 402 34.74 -15.42 5.78
CA LEU A 402 34.17 -16.62 6.37
C LEU A 402 35.14 -17.80 6.34
N PRO A 403 35.53 -18.33 7.54
CA PRO A 403 36.25 -19.60 7.60
C PRO A 403 35.41 -20.72 6.98
N GLU A 404 36.07 -21.62 6.25
CA GLU A 404 35.47 -22.67 5.42
C GLU A 404 34.53 -23.65 6.14
N ALA A 405 34.58 -23.69 7.47
CA ALA A 405 33.84 -24.64 8.30
C ALA A 405 32.45 -24.16 8.77
N ALA A 406 31.90 -23.06 8.25
CA ALA A 406 30.89 -22.33 9.00
C ALA A 406 29.47 -22.29 8.42
N ILE A 407 29.15 -23.03 7.38
CA ILE A 407 27.76 -23.15 6.87
C ILE A 407 27.29 -24.58 7.09
N ALA A 408 26.68 -24.82 8.25
CA ALA A 408 26.01 -26.08 8.58
C ALA A 408 24.50 -25.96 8.36
N GLY A 409 23.80 -27.09 8.35
CA GLY A 409 22.34 -27.12 8.32
C GLY A 409 21.71 -27.18 6.91
N PHE A 410 22.49 -27.37 5.87
CA PHE A 410 21.99 -27.72 4.54
C PHE A 410 21.47 -29.16 4.49
N THR A 411 20.61 -29.45 3.53
CA THR A 411 20.17 -30.82 3.21
C THR A 411 20.94 -31.38 2.02
N GLY A 412 20.94 -32.70 1.86
CA GLY A 412 21.66 -33.36 0.78
C GLY A 412 23.18 -33.32 0.93
N ALA A 413 23.90 -33.44 -0.15
CA ALA A 413 25.37 -33.59 -0.19
C ALA A 413 26.13 -32.26 -0.21
N GLY A 414 25.45 -31.11 -0.37
CA GLY A 414 26.09 -29.82 -0.45
C GLY A 414 25.13 -28.67 -0.80
N PHE A 415 25.70 -27.54 -1.16
CA PHE A 415 24.94 -26.36 -1.59
C PHE A 415 25.72 -25.58 -2.65
N VAL A 416 25.03 -24.74 -3.40
CA VAL A 416 25.63 -23.82 -4.37
C VAL A 416 25.72 -22.43 -3.75
N GLU A 417 26.90 -21.85 -3.66
CA GLU A 417 27.10 -20.47 -3.26
C GLU A 417 27.07 -19.55 -4.49
N THR A 418 26.27 -18.50 -4.44
CA THR A 418 26.13 -17.54 -5.54
C THR A 418 26.41 -16.13 -5.10
N ASP A 419 27.06 -15.34 -5.93
CA ASP A 419 27.25 -13.89 -5.77
C ASP A 419 26.85 -13.13 -7.06
N ARG A 420 27.20 -11.84 -7.15
CA ARG A 420 26.87 -11.02 -8.33
C ARG A 420 27.66 -11.40 -9.59
N SER A 421 28.80 -12.04 -9.42
CA SER A 421 29.72 -12.45 -10.51
C SER A 421 29.61 -13.92 -10.86
N SER A 422 28.78 -14.67 -10.12
CA SER A 422 28.60 -16.10 -10.34
C SER A 422 27.95 -16.38 -11.69
N ALA A 423 28.39 -17.47 -12.34
CA ALA A 423 27.65 -18.05 -13.45
C ALA A 423 26.24 -18.50 -12.96
N PRO A 424 25.27 -18.64 -13.87
CA PRO A 424 23.96 -19.20 -13.50
C PRO A 424 24.11 -20.58 -12.86
N ALA A 425 23.35 -20.83 -11.79
CA ALA A 425 23.19 -22.19 -11.29
C ALA A 425 22.09 -22.84 -12.12
N GLU A 426 22.41 -23.96 -12.76
CA GLU A 426 21.50 -24.67 -13.64
C GLU A 426 21.20 -26.06 -13.09
N VAL A 427 19.94 -26.45 -13.18
CA VAL A 427 19.48 -27.80 -12.82
C VAL A 427 18.45 -28.25 -13.84
N THR A 428 18.55 -29.52 -14.25
CA THR A 428 17.54 -30.15 -15.10
C THR A 428 16.52 -30.88 -14.23
N VAL A 429 15.25 -30.63 -14.48
CA VAL A 429 14.15 -31.25 -13.77
C VAL A 429 13.27 -31.96 -14.80
N ASP A 430 13.01 -33.24 -14.56
CA ASP A 430 12.07 -34.01 -15.36
C ASP A 430 10.65 -33.73 -14.86
N ILE A 431 9.83 -33.13 -15.72
CA ILE A 431 8.44 -32.83 -15.45
C ILE A 431 7.59 -33.97 -16.01
N PRO A 432 6.86 -34.73 -15.17
CA PRO A 432 6.19 -35.96 -15.61
C PRO A 432 4.95 -35.72 -16.49
N GLU A 433 4.32 -34.58 -16.35
CA GLU A 433 3.11 -34.22 -17.10
C GLU A 433 2.96 -32.70 -17.25
N GLU A 434 2.16 -32.24 -18.21
CA GLU A 434 1.85 -30.84 -18.39
C GLU A 434 1.00 -30.32 -17.21
N GLY A 435 1.36 -29.16 -16.63
CA GLY A 435 0.64 -28.63 -15.49
C GLY A 435 1.24 -27.36 -14.90
N VAL A 436 0.64 -26.90 -13.80
CA VAL A 436 1.14 -25.80 -12.98
C VAL A 436 1.92 -26.36 -11.81
N TYR A 437 3.16 -25.92 -11.69
CA TYR A 437 4.10 -26.37 -10.67
C TYR A 437 4.44 -25.24 -9.71
N SER A 438 4.56 -25.55 -8.42
CA SER A 438 5.12 -24.66 -7.42
C SER A 438 6.63 -24.87 -7.33
N PHE A 439 7.38 -23.79 -7.40
CA PHE A 439 8.84 -23.82 -7.24
C PHE A 439 9.20 -23.25 -5.87
N SER A 440 9.89 -24.04 -5.06
CA SER A 440 10.43 -23.64 -3.76
C SER A 440 11.96 -23.76 -3.77
N LEU A 441 12.63 -22.79 -3.21
CA LEU A 441 14.08 -22.77 -3.08
C LEU A 441 14.47 -22.73 -1.62
N ARG A 442 15.18 -23.76 -1.14
CA ARG A 442 15.80 -23.72 0.17
C ARG A 442 17.13 -22.98 0.10
N TYR A 443 17.29 -21.94 0.89
CA TYR A 443 18.45 -21.07 0.82
C TYR A 443 18.94 -20.61 2.20
N ALA A 444 20.18 -20.18 2.27
CA ALA A 444 20.73 -19.38 3.35
C ALA A 444 21.24 -18.04 2.79
N ASN A 445 20.81 -16.93 3.37
CA ASN A 445 21.35 -15.61 3.07
C ASN A 445 21.68 -14.90 4.37
N GLY A 446 22.94 -14.88 4.75
CA GLY A 446 23.38 -14.41 6.06
C GLY A 446 24.72 -13.68 6.03
N ASN A 447 25.13 -13.11 4.93
CA ASN A 447 26.39 -12.38 4.85
C ASN A 447 26.33 -11.07 5.62
N GLY A 448 27.19 -10.92 6.63
CA GLY A 448 27.22 -9.79 7.55
C GLY A 448 26.17 -9.88 8.68
N PRO A 449 26.06 -8.85 9.52
CA PRO A 449 25.14 -8.86 10.65
C PRO A 449 23.68 -8.76 10.17
N VAL A 450 22.81 -9.48 10.85
CA VAL A 450 21.35 -9.23 10.78
C VAL A 450 21.13 -7.88 11.42
N ASN A 451 20.69 -6.91 10.68
CA ASN A 451 20.44 -5.57 11.16
C ASN A 451 19.08 -5.06 10.70
N THR A 452 18.78 -3.82 11.04
CA THR A 452 17.54 -3.12 10.69
C THR A 452 17.39 -2.81 9.21
N GLU A 453 18.41 -3.02 8.38
CA GLU A 453 18.32 -2.85 6.93
C GLU A 453 17.70 -4.09 6.30
N ASN A 454 16.67 -3.90 5.50
CA ASN A 454 16.04 -4.96 4.73
C ASN A 454 16.98 -5.42 3.60
N LYS A 455 17.83 -6.39 3.91
CA LYS A 455 18.74 -6.99 2.94
C LYS A 455 18.08 -8.20 2.30
N ALA A 456 18.18 -8.31 1.01
CA ALA A 456 17.75 -9.48 0.26
C ALA A 456 18.74 -9.76 -0.88
N ALA A 457 19.01 -11.03 -1.12
CA ALA A 457 19.62 -11.44 -2.36
C ALA A 457 18.52 -11.60 -3.42
N VAL A 458 18.74 -11.03 -4.59
CA VAL A 458 17.77 -11.08 -5.69
C VAL A 458 18.39 -11.83 -6.85
N ARG A 459 17.65 -12.81 -7.40
CA ARG A 459 18.08 -13.64 -8.54
C ARG A 459 16.97 -13.70 -9.59
N THR A 460 17.36 -13.79 -10.84
CA THR A 460 16.42 -14.05 -11.93
C THR A 460 16.24 -15.55 -12.10
N LEU A 461 14.99 -16.00 -12.10
CA LEU A 461 14.64 -17.37 -12.49
C LEU A 461 14.39 -17.41 -14.00
N THR A 462 15.03 -18.35 -14.67
CA THR A 462 14.75 -18.65 -16.07
C THR A 462 14.35 -20.11 -16.21
N LEU A 463 13.41 -20.39 -17.10
CA LEU A 463 13.03 -21.74 -17.54
C LEU A 463 13.30 -21.84 -19.02
N ASP A 464 14.12 -22.81 -19.42
CA ASP A 464 14.52 -23.05 -20.82
C ASP A 464 14.99 -21.75 -21.51
N GLY A 465 15.83 -20.98 -20.81
CA GLY A 465 16.37 -19.70 -21.29
C GLY A 465 15.43 -18.50 -21.23
N ASN A 466 14.16 -18.69 -20.89
CA ASN A 466 13.17 -17.62 -20.79
C ASN A 466 13.02 -17.14 -19.35
N LYS A 467 12.93 -15.82 -19.13
CA LYS A 467 12.69 -15.28 -17.81
C LYS A 467 11.31 -15.70 -17.29
N ALA A 468 11.30 -16.49 -16.24
CA ALA A 468 10.08 -16.95 -15.55
C ALA A 468 9.71 -16.08 -14.34
N GLY A 469 10.71 -15.49 -13.65
CA GLY A 469 10.43 -14.69 -12.47
C GLY A 469 11.67 -14.07 -11.82
N THR A 470 11.44 -13.55 -10.62
CA THR A 470 12.50 -13.03 -9.76
C THR A 470 12.38 -13.71 -8.39
N ILE A 471 13.49 -14.27 -7.93
CA ILE A 471 13.59 -14.87 -6.61
C ILE A 471 14.16 -13.82 -5.65
N VAL A 472 13.48 -13.61 -4.53
CA VAL A 472 13.92 -12.72 -3.46
C VAL A 472 14.22 -13.56 -2.24
N MET A 473 15.45 -13.50 -1.76
CA MET A 473 15.95 -14.27 -0.62
C MET A 473 16.34 -13.32 0.52
N PRO A 474 15.43 -13.04 1.46
CA PRO A 474 15.71 -12.18 2.61
C PRO A 474 16.87 -12.67 3.47
N HIS A 475 17.57 -11.71 4.07
CA HIS A 475 18.62 -12.00 5.03
C HIS A 475 18.02 -12.52 6.34
N ARG A 476 18.39 -13.74 6.74
CA ARG A 476 17.88 -14.44 7.93
C ARG A 476 18.96 -14.75 8.97
N GLY A 477 20.16 -14.33 8.73
CA GLY A 477 21.32 -14.70 9.53
C GLY A 477 22.12 -15.82 8.89
N ARG A 478 23.39 -15.84 9.24
CA ARG A 478 24.36 -16.81 8.71
C ARG A 478 24.03 -18.22 9.17
N GLY A 479 24.04 -19.16 8.24
CA GLY A 479 23.75 -20.57 8.53
C GLY A 479 22.29 -20.90 8.82
N ASN A 480 21.38 -19.90 8.74
CA ASN A 480 19.96 -20.13 8.84
C ASN A 480 19.39 -20.44 7.46
N TRP A 481 19.04 -21.70 7.27
CA TRP A 481 18.39 -22.16 6.04
C TRP A 481 16.88 -21.94 6.13
N ASN A 482 16.32 -21.48 5.03
CA ASN A 482 14.87 -21.25 4.88
C ASN A 482 14.36 -21.95 3.64
N ASP A 483 13.18 -22.47 3.78
CA ASP A 483 12.44 -23.08 2.69
C ASP A 483 11.53 -22.05 2.01
#